data_f52f7cd956c20560d556bb59db1cb57c
#
_entry.id   f52f7cd956c20560d556bb59db1cb57c
#
_cell.length_a   1.000
_cell.length_b   1.000
_cell.length_c   1.000
_cell.angle_alpha   90.00
_cell.angle_beta   90.00
_cell.angle_gamma   90.00
#
_symmetry.space_group_name_H-M   'P 1'
#
loop_
_entity.id
_entity.type
_entity.pdbx_description
1 polymer ?
#
loop_
_entity_poly.entity_id
_entity_poly.type
_entity_poly.pdbx_seq_one_letter_code
_entity_poly.pdbx_strand_id
1 'polypeptide(L)'
;AECQYRGFESARKYIRQILNNFSFATPGTTYEVSPDYGMFVQAWNVSGYNIPLIHYVFGVDPMAYKKEINIKTDIPEDWEYAKLDNLLVGNNQLSIDYQKSGQQKSFVISCTENGWNLHFTIPVNCKSIKINGKEIPANSGSIDLTGIKNTIELI
;
A
#
# COMPACT_ATOMS: atom_id res chain seq x y z
N ALA A 1 11.99 -3.74 10.00
CA ALA A 1 12.93 -4.87 9.87
C ALA A 1 12.22 -6.14 9.42
N GLU A 2 11.20 -6.65 10.16
CA GLU A 2 10.55 -7.92 9.83
C GLU A 2 9.98 -7.95 8.40
N CYS A 3 9.21 -6.93 8.00
CA CYS A 3 8.70 -6.80 6.64
C CYS A 3 9.83 -6.79 5.58
N GLN A 4 10.92 -6.10 5.88
CA GLN A 4 12.03 -5.93 4.94
C GLN A 4 12.80 -7.23 4.70
N TYR A 5 13.05 -8.00 5.76
CA TYR A 5 13.93 -9.18 5.69
C TYR A 5 13.21 -10.51 5.58
N ARG A 6 11.95 -10.58 6.02
CA ARG A 6 11.15 -11.83 6.06
C ARG A 6 9.82 -11.74 5.33
N GLY A 7 9.50 -10.58 4.77
CA GLY A 7 8.25 -10.32 4.07
C GLY A 7 7.10 -9.93 5.02
N PHE A 8 6.02 -9.43 4.39
CA PHE A 8 4.87 -8.91 5.13
C PHE A 8 4.14 -9.99 5.96
N GLU A 9 3.98 -11.21 5.44
CA GLU A 9 3.29 -12.29 6.16
C GLU A 9 3.94 -12.62 7.51
N SER A 10 5.28 -12.58 7.59
CA SER A 10 6.00 -12.75 8.85
C SER A 10 5.71 -11.64 9.87
N ALA A 11 5.57 -10.41 9.39
CA ALA A 11 5.29 -9.24 10.23
C ALA A 11 3.81 -9.11 10.59
N ARG A 12 2.91 -9.73 9.85
CA ARG A 12 1.45 -9.55 9.92
C ARG A 12 0.87 -9.73 11.32
N LYS A 13 1.35 -10.74 12.06
CA LYS A 13 0.90 -10.97 13.45
C LYS A 13 1.25 -9.81 14.38
N TYR A 14 2.43 -9.21 14.20
CA TYR A 14 2.88 -8.08 15.02
C TYR A 14 2.09 -6.82 14.69
N ILE A 15 1.86 -6.55 13.39
CA ILE A 15 1.04 -5.42 12.94
C ILE A 15 -0.38 -5.55 13.48
N ARG A 16 -0.99 -6.75 13.40
CA ARG A 16 -2.32 -7.00 13.98
C ARG A 16 -2.36 -6.78 15.48
N GLN A 17 -1.31 -7.18 16.21
CA GLN A 17 -1.20 -6.90 17.64
C GLN A 17 -1.12 -5.41 17.94
N ILE A 18 -0.35 -4.64 17.16
CA ILE A 18 -0.26 -3.18 17.30
C ILE A 18 -1.63 -2.54 17.05
N LEU A 19 -2.31 -2.93 15.98
CA LEU A 19 -3.63 -2.40 15.61
C LEU A 19 -4.71 -2.71 16.67
N ASN A 20 -4.59 -3.84 17.36
CA ASN A 20 -5.50 -4.20 18.46
C ASN A 20 -5.26 -3.40 19.75
N ASN A 21 -4.15 -2.68 19.85
CA ASN A 21 -3.78 -1.88 21.01
C ASN A 21 -3.95 -0.36 20.75
N PHE A 22 -4.87 0.02 19.88
CA PHE A 22 -5.18 1.44 19.70
C PHE A 22 -5.74 2.07 20.98
N SER A 23 -5.33 3.31 21.23
CA SER A 23 -5.84 4.09 22.33
C SER A 23 -7.32 4.39 22.19
N PHE A 24 -8.13 4.02 23.19
CA PHE A 24 -9.53 4.42 23.25
C PHE A 24 -9.70 5.93 23.46
N ALA A 25 -8.73 6.56 24.11
CA ALA A 25 -8.76 8.00 24.38
C ALA A 25 -8.54 8.84 23.11
N THR A 26 -7.73 8.33 22.18
CA THR A 26 -7.41 9.05 20.92
C THR A 26 -7.38 8.04 19.78
N PRO A 27 -8.51 7.82 19.07
CA PRO A 27 -8.58 6.89 17.95
C PRO A 27 -7.50 7.15 16.90
N GLY A 28 -6.86 6.08 16.40
CA GLY A 28 -5.75 6.16 15.44
C GLY A 28 -4.38 6.33 16.07
N THR A 29 -4.27 6.29 17.40
CA THR A 29 -3.01 6.29 18.14
C THR A 29 -2.87 5.04 19.00
N THR A 30 -1.68 4.81 19.54
CA THR A 30 -1.42 3.73 20.48
C THR A 30 -0.83 4.27 21.75
N TYR A 31 -1.05 3.58 22.87
CA TYR A 31 -0.37 3.88 24.13
C TYR A 31 1.14 3.62 24.02
N GLU A 32 1.92 4.29 24.84
CA GLU A 32 3.37 4.08 24.93
C GLU A 32 3.72 2.62 25.27
N VAL A 33 2.98 2.07 26.21
CA VAL A 33 3.17 0.70 26.71
C VAL A 33 1.85 -0.06 26.64
N SER A 34 1.89 -1.28 26.10
CA SER A 34 0.75 -2.17 26.08
C SER A 34 0.52 -2.80 27.49
N PRO A 35 -0.75 -2.98 27.94
CA PRO A 35 -1.97 -2.73 27.16
C PRO A 35 -2.41 -1.27 27.11
N ASP A 36 -2.33 -0.48 28.18
CA ASP A 36 -2.92 0.86 28.23
C ASP A 36 -2.21 1.71 29.28
N TYR A 37 -0.90 1.81 29.17
CA TYR A 37 -0.08 2.52 30.14
C TYR A 37 0.85 3.56 29.49
N GLY A 38 1.24 4.56 30.24
CA GLY A 38 2.09 5.66 29.78
C GLY A 38 1.32 6.70 28.98
N MET A 39 2.01 7.35 28.04
CA MET A 39 1.40 8.35 27.18
C MET A 39 0.45 7.68 26.17
N PHE A 40 -0.77 8.22 26.03
CA PHE A 40 -1.77 7.69 25.10
C PHE A 40 -1.60 8.17 23.65
N VAL A 41 -0.63 9.05 23.39
CA VAL A 41 -0.21 9.48 22.04
C VAL A 41 1.31 9.41 21.99
N GLN A 42 1.82 8.45 21.23
CA GLN A 42 3.26 8.26 21.07
C GLN A 42 3.65 8.39 19.60
N ALA A 43 4.40 9.44 19.24
CA ALA A 43 4.73 9.77 17.87
C ALA A 43 5.47 8.63 17.11
N TRP A 44 6.38 7.95 17.75
CA TRP A 44 7.11 6.84 17.13
C TRP A 44 6.27 5.56 16.97
N ASN A 45 5.22 5.37 17.76
CA ASN A 45 4.35 4.20 17.61
C ASN A 45 3.57 4.24 16.29
N VAL A 46 3.25 5.45 15.80
CA VAL A 46 2.57 5.66 14.52
C VAL A 46 3.36 5.04 13.36
N SER A 47 4.69 5.10 13.39
CA SER A 47 5.53 4.47 12.36
C SER A 47 5.50 2.93 12.42
N GLY A 48 5.16 2.34 13.55
CA GLY A 48 5.08 0.89 13.72
C GLY A 48 4.02 0.21 12.87
N TYR A 49 2.97 0.92 12.44
CA TYR A 49 1.94 0.40 11.54
C TYR A 49 1.86 1.15 10.21
N ASN A 50 2.10 2.46 10.16
CA ASN A 50 2.05 3.22 8.90
C ASN A 50 3.14 2.77 7.92
N ILE A 51 4.39 2.62 8.36
CA ILE A 51 5.48 2.15 7.51
C ILE A 51 5.19 0.76 6.91
N PRO A 52 4.83 -0.27 7.71
CA PRO A 52 4.44 -1.56 7.15
C PRO A 52 3.29 -1.50 6.16
N LEU A 53 2.25 -0.75 6.44
CA LEU A 53 1.10 -0.66 5.54
C LEU A 53 1.43 0.08 4.24
N ILE A 54 2.06 1.23 4.32
CA ILE A 54 2.35 2.05 3.14
C ILE A 54 3.44 1.41 2.27
N HIS A 55 4.60 1.07 2.86
CA HIS A 55 5.76 0.61 2.09
C HIS A 55 5.75 -0.88 1.74
N TYR A 56 5.03 -1.72 2.50
CA TYR A 56 5.06 -3.17 2.27
C TYR A 56 3.72 -3.76 1.81
N VAL A 57 2.57 -3.30 2.33
CA VAL A 57 1.27 -3.78 1.86
C VAL A 57 0.88 -3.08 0.56
N PHE A 58 0.77 -1.75 0.57
CA PHE A 58 0.52 -0.98 -0.64
C PHE A 58 1.76 -0.85 -1.52
N GLY A 59 2.94 -1.10 -0.97
CA GLY A 59 4.21 -1.16 -1.68
C GLY A 59 4.65 0.15 -2.29
N VAL A 60 4.28 1.28 -1.66
CA VAL A 60 4.60 2.62 -2.16
C VAL A 60 6.03 3.00 -1.78
N ASP A 61 6.87 3.20 -2.78
CA ASP A 61 8.25 3.70 -2.63
C ASP A 61 8.39 5.02 -3.39
N PRO A 62 8.25 6.18 -2.70
CA PRO A 62 8.22 7.48 -3.33
C PRO A 62 9.62 8.07 -3.54
N MET A 63 9.88 8.58 -4.73
CA MET A 63 11.05 9.38 -5.09
C MET A 63 10.60 10.78 -5.52
N ALA A 64 10.05 11.56 -4.58
CA ALA A 64 9.42 12.85 -4.86
C ALA A 64 10.32 13.84 -5.59
N TYR A 65 11.63 13.82 -5.33
CA TYR A 65 12.64 14.67 -6.00
C TYR A 65 12.80 14.37 -7.50
N LYS A 66 12.37 13.18 -7.96
CA LYS A 66 12.32 12.79 -9.38
C LYS A 66 10.92 12.86 -9.96
N LYS A 67 9.89 13.11 -9.14
CA LYS A 67 8.48 12.91 -9.48
C LYS A 67 8.18 11.48 -9.91
N GLU A 68 8.73 10.51 -9.19
CA GLU A 68 8.55 9.08 -9.44
C GLU A 68 7.96 8.40 -8.21
N ILE A 69 7.12 7.40 -8.43
CA ILE A 69 6.58 6.52 -7.38
C ILE A 69 6.61 5.09 -7.91
N ASN A 70 7.35 4.21 -7.22
CA ASN A 70 7.27 2.78 -7.46
C ASN A 70 6.16 2.18 -6.60
N ILE A 71 5.37 1.27 -7.17
CA ILE A 71 4.27 0.60 -6.50
C ILE A 71 4.43 -0.91 -6.69
N LYS A 72 4.74 -1.61 -5.59
CA LYS A 72 4.90 -3.07 -5.54
C LYS A 72 4.02 -3.61 -4.42
N THR A 73 2.75 -3.85 -4.73
CA THR A 73 1.76 -4.29 -3.74
C THR A 73 2.02 -5.71 -3.25
N ASP A 74 1.83 -5.92 -1.94
CA ASP A 74 1.84 -7.25 -1.28
C ASP A 74 0.64 -7.33 -0.33
N ILE A 75 -0.56 -7.16 -0.90
CA ILE A 75 -1.81 -7.17 -0.13
C ILE A 75 -2.15 -8.62 0.26
N PRO A 76 -2.44 -8.89 1.54
CA PRO A 76 -2.75 -10.23 2.02
C PRO A 76 -3.89 -10.89 1.24
N GLU A 77 -3.74 -12.18 0.94
CA GLU A 77 -4.68 -12.94 0.12
C GLU A 77 -6.10 -13.06 0.71
N ASP A 78 -6.23 -12.93 2.03
CA ASP A 78 -7.52 -12.94 2.74
C ASP A 78 -8.19 -11.57 2.84
N TRP A 79 -7.57 -10.51 2.27
CA TRP A 79 -8.21 -9.20 2.19
C TRP A 79 -9.01 -9.08 0.89
N GLU A 80 -10.30 -8.84 1.02
CA GLU A 80 -11.18 -8.58 -0.12
C GLU A 80 -11.14 -7.12 -0.56
N TYR A 81 -10.73 -6.24 0.34
CA TYR A 81 -10.69 -4.81 0.15
C TYR A 81 -9.55 -4.16 0.94
N ALA A 82 -8.88 -3.18 0.34
CA ALA A 82 -7.95 -2.29 1.02
C ALA A 82 -7.91 -0.92 0.32
N LYS A 83 -7.77 0.14 1.10
CA LYS A 83 -7.71 1.50 0.55
C LYS A 83 -6.63 2.32 1.24
N LEU A 84 -5.83 3.02 0.42
CA LEU A 84 -4.91 4.07 0.82
C LEU A 84 -5.37 5.37 0.16
N ASP A 85 -5.79 6.33 0.95
CA ASP A 85 -6.32 7.60 0.45
C ASP A 85 -5.38 8.76 0.74
N ASN A 86 -5.20 9.62 -0.27
CA ASN A 86 -4.57 10.93 -0.13
C ASN A 86 -3.16 10.88 0.52
N LEU A 87 -2.36 9.85 0.22
CA LEU A 87 -0.97 9.81 0.63
C LEU A 87 -0.21 10.97 -0.01
N LEU A 88 0.27 11.89 0.80
CA LEU A 88 1.01 13.05 0.32
C LEU A 88 2.44 12.65 -0.07
N VAL A 89 2.81 12.86 -1.33
CA VAL A 89 4.14 12.63 -1.88
C VAL A 89 4.60 13.90 -2.61
N GLY A 90 5.44 14.70 -1.96
CA GLY A 90 5.76 16.03 -2.47
C GLY A 90 4.52 16.92 -2.56
N ASN A 91 4.20 17.42 -3.76
CA ASN A 91 2.99 18.18 -4.04
C ASN A 91 1.84 17.33 -4.61
N ASN A 92 2.03 16.00 -4.73
CA ASN A 92 1.05 15.07 -5.28
C ASN A 92 0.35 14.29 -4.16
N GLN A 93 -0.90 13.92 -4.36
CA GLN A 93 -1.64 13.02 -3.49
C GLN A 93 -1.91 11.72 -4.26
N LEU A 94 -1.40 10.61 -3.74
CA LEU A 94 -1.60 9.27 -4.28
C LEU A 94 -2.75 8.59 -3.53
N SER A 95 -3.65 7.95 -4.27
CA SER A 95 -4.66 7.06 -3.71
C SER A 95 -4.62 5.71 -4.45
N ILE A 96 -4.78 4.62 -3.68
CA ILE A 96 -4.84 3.24 -4.18
C ILE A 96 -6.08 2.58 -3.58
N ASP A 97 -6.99 2.14 -4.42
CA ASP A 97 -8.17 1.36 -4.05
C ASP A 97 -7.98 -0.07 -4.60
N TYR A 98 -8.01 -1.06 -3.73
CA TYR A 98 -7.86 -2.47 -4.05
C TYR A 98 -9.14 -3.22 -3.76
N GLN A 99 -9.53 -4.08 -4.68
CA GLN A 99 -10.66 -4.99 -4.52
C GLN A 99 -10.29 -6.38 -5.06
N LYS A 100 -10.80 -7.41 -4.40
CA LYS A 100 -10.65 -8.80 -4.81
C LYS A 100 -12.01 -9.47 -4.92
N SER A 101 -12.23 -10.16 -6.04
CA SER A 101 -13.42 -10.99 -6.26
C SER A 101 -12.98 -12.35 -6.80
N GLY A 102 -13.05 -13.38 -5.96
CA GLY A 102 -12.51 -14.69 -6.29
C GLY A 102 -11.00 -14.64 -6.53
N GLN A 103 -10.55 -14.97 -7.73
CA GLN A 103 -9.15 -14.91 -8.13
C GLN A 103 -8.76 -13.56 -8.76
N GLN A 104 -9.73 -12.78 -9.18
CA GLN A 104 -9.48 -11.49 -9.80
C GLN A 104 -9.15 -10.44 -8.76
N LYS A 105 -8.05 -9.71 -8.98
CA LYS A 105 -7.63 -8.55 -8.18
C LYS A 105 -7.71 -7.31 -9.05
N SER A 106 -8.24 -6.22 -8.52
CA SER A 106 -8.31 -4.94 -9.21
C SER A 106 -7.75 -3.81 -8.36
N PHE A 107 -7.13 -2.86 -9.02
CA PHE A 107 -6.61 -1.64 -8.42
C PHE A 107 -7.11 -0.43 -9.19
N VAL A 108 -7.52 0.61 -8.47
CA VAL A 108 -7.65 1.95 -9.02
C VAL A 108 -6.57 2.81 -8.37
N ILE A 109 -5.61 3.25 -9.17
CA ILE A 109 -4.49 4.09 -8.73
C ILE A 109 -4.70 5.48 -9.30
N SER A 110 -4.74 6.48 -8.44
CA SER A 110 -4.93 7.87 -8.85
C SER A 110 -3.99 8.82 -8.12
N CYS A 111 -3.65 9.92 -8.79
CA CYS A 111 -2.90 11.04 -8.24
C CYS A 111 -3.52 12.38 -8.65
N THR A 112 -3.19 13.44 -7.92
CA THR A 112 -3.75 14.77 -8.16
C THR A 112 -2.98 15.57 -9.20
N GLU A 113 -1.69 15.28 -9.38
CA GLU A 113 -0.79 16.03 -10.24
C GLU A 113 -0.37 15.26 -11.47
N ASN A 114 -0.38 15.90 -12.62
CA ASN A 114 0.19 15.38 -13.86
C ASN A 114 1.73 15.43 -13.84
N GLY A 115 2.37 14.64 -14.69
CA GLY A 115 3.82 14.65 -14.87
C GLY A 115 4.58 13.92 -13.78
N TRP A 116 3.92 13.02 -13.07
CA TRP A 116 4.53 12.02 -12.22
C TRP A 116 4.63 10.68 -12.94
N ASN A 117 5.75 9.99 -12.79
CA ASN A 117 5.96 8.64 -13.31
C ASN A 117 5.58 7.63 -12.24
N LEU A 118 4.55 6.85 -12.50
CA LEU A 118 4.10 5.77 -11.62
C LEU A 118 4.52 4.44 -12.23
N HIS A 119 5.32 3.66 -11.52
CA HIS A 119 5.82 2.35 -11.95
C HIS A 119 5.13 1.25 -11.14
N PHE A 120 4.22 0.50 -11.77
CA PHE A 120 3.54 -0.61 -11.11
C PHE A 120 4.26 -1.92 -11.40
N THR A 121 4.70 -2.61 -10.34
CA THR A 121 5.32 -3.94 -10.44
C THR A 121 4.25 -5.01 -10.58
N ILE A 122 4.32 -5.81 -11.63
CA ILE A 122 3.40 -6.94 -11.86
C ILE A 122 3.77 -8.08 -10.91
N PRO A 123 2.81 -8.66 -10.15
CA PRO A 123 3.06 -9.85 -9.34
C PRO A 123 3.52 -11.05 -10.20
N VAL A 124 4.50 -11.80 -9.69
CA VAL A 124 5.13 -12.91 -10.43
C VAL A 124 4.15 -13.99 -10.91
N ASN A 125 3.06 -14.21 -10.17
CA ASN A 125 2.07 -15.25 -10.48
C ASN A 125 0.86 -14.75 -11.29
N CYS A 126 0.93 -13.53 -11.83
CA CYS A 126 -0.12 -12.97 -12.66
C CYS A 126 -0.13 -13.63 -14.04
N LYS A 127 -1.28 -14.16 -14.45
CA LYS A 127 -1.44 -14.82 -15.76
C LYS A 127 -1.79 -13.84 -16.86
N SER A 128 -2.64 -12.89 -16.57
CA SER A 128 -2.99 -11.80 -17.47
C SER A 128 -3.23 -10.51 -16.71
N ILE A 129 -2.99 -9.39 -17.37
CA ILE A 129 -3.16 -8.05 -16.82
C ILE A 129 -3.88 -7.17 -17.82
N LYS A 130 -4.83 -6.35 -17.34
CA LYS A 130 -5.41 -5.27 -18.12
C LYS A 130 -5.13 -3.94 -17.44
N ILE A 131 -4.74 -2.96 -18.23
CA ILE A 131 -4.59 -1.57 -17.77
C ILE A 131 -5.52 -0.68 -18.59
N ASN A 132 -6.41 0.02 -17.91
CA ASN A 132 -7.42 0.88 -18.53
C ASN A 132 -8.23 0.13 -19.62
N GLY A 133 -8.56 -1.14 -19.33
CA GLY A 133 -9.29 -2.03 -20.24
C GLY A 133 -8.47 -2.67 -21.37
N LYS A 134 -7.18 -2.31 -21.53
CA LYS A 134 -6.29 -2.89 -22.56
C LYS A 134 -5.47 -4.03 -21.96
N GLU A 135 -5.51 -5.19 -22.58
CA GLU A 135 -4.71 -6.35 -22.19
C GLU A 135 -3.22 -6.13 -22.53
N ILE A 136 -2.36 -6.49 -21.59
CA ILE A 136 -0.90 -6.36 -21.70
C ILE A 136 -0.28 -7.70 -21.29
N PRO A 137 0.82 -8.13 -21.95
CA PRO A 137 1.54 -9.34 -21.56
C PRO A 137 2.04 -9.25 -20.11
N ALA A 138 1.73 -10.27 -19.28
CA ALA A 138 2.14 -10.30 -17.88
C ALA A 138 3.65 -10.59 -17.65
N ASN A 139 4.43 -10.73 -18.72
CA ASN A 139 5.87 -11.00 -18.68
C ASN A 139 6.75 -9.74 -18.50
N SER A 140 6.18 -8.55 -18.53
CA SER A 140 6.91 -7.32 -18.20
C SER A 140 6.98 -7.15 -16.68
N GLY A 141 8.17 -7.09 -16.09
CA GLY A 141 8.37 -7.00 -14.63
C GLY A 141 7.77 -5.74 -13.98
N SER A 142 7.64 -4.63 -14.72
CA SER A 142 6.98 -3.40 -14.29
C SER A 142 6.34 -2.69 -15.47
N ILE A 143 5.36 -1.83 -15.19
CA ILE A 143 4.61 -1.06 -16.19
C ILE A 143 4.54 0.38 -15.75
N ASP A 144 4.74 1.29 -16.70
CA ASP A 144 4.54 2.71 -16.51
C ASP A 144 3.06 3.05 -16.65
N LEU A 145 2.49 3.63 -15.60
CA LEU A 145 1.11 4.11 -15.60
C LEU A 145 1.07 5.55 -16.12
N THR A 146 0.14 5.83 -17.01
CA THR A 146 0.02 7.14 -17.65
C THR A 146 -1.23 7.89 -17.17
N GLY A 147 -1.10 9.20 -17.02
CA GLY A 147 -2.19 10.07 -16.55
C GLY A 147 -2.45 9.97 -15.05
N ILE A 148 -3.48 10.65 -14.61
CA ILE A 148 -3.81 10.83 -13.19
C ILE A 148 -4.66 9.70 -12.59
N LYS A 149 -5.22 8.82 -13.40
CA LYS A 149 -6.03 7.69 -12.93
C LYS A 149 -5.85 6.48 -13.82
N ASN A 150 -5.55 5.34 -13.19
CA ASN A 150 -5.35 4.07 -13.88
C ASN A 150 -6.14 2.97 -13.18
N THR A 151 -6.76 2.11 -13.97
CA THR A 151 -7.41 0.88 -13.50
C THR A 151 -6.56 -0.31 -13.94
N ILE A 152 -6.23 -1.20 -13.00
CA ILE A 152 -5.41 -2.40 -13.22
C ILE A 152 -6.23 -3.61 -12.80
N GLU A 153 -6.35 -4.60 -13.68
CA GLU A 153 -6.99 -5.88 -13.38
C GLU A 153 -5.96 -7.00 -13.55
N LEU A 154 -5.80 -7.82 -12.51
CA LEU A 154 -4.91 -8.99 -12.47
C LEU A 154 -5.73 -10.26 -12.36
N ILE A 155 -5.38 -11.27 -13.19
CA ILE A 155 -6.05 -12.58 -13.24
C ILE A 155 -5.04 -13.71 -13.13
#